data_f48bc069b8eab1920f051a96fda789fe
#
_entry.id   f48bc069b8eab1920f051a96fda789fe
#
_cell.length_a   1.000
_cell.length_b   1.000
_cell.length_c   1.000
_cell.angle_alpha   90.00
_cell.angle_beta   90.00
_cell.angle_gamma   90.00
#
_symmetry.space_group_name_H-M   'P 1'
#
loop_
_entity.id
_entity.type
_entity.pdbx_description
1 polymer ?
#
loop_
_entity_poly.entity_id
_entity_poly.type
_entity_poly.pdbx_seq_one_letter_code
_entity_poly.pdbx_strand_id
1 'polypeptide(L)'
;MPKAAAVAFLRTVSVFKDLAEPNLVALALRLRERQLKKGEVLFREGDKGNEMFLIRDGTVVISKPVLERVEQVLARMGRGEFFGKMSLFDQSPRSATVQAETDTLLLYLDRESLNRFIEIRPRAAAAFLFQMVQVFVARLRESGNLVAEVTRWGLEATGLDLDSKYPG
;
A
#
# COMPACT_ATOMS: atom_id res chain seq x y z
N MET A 1 -17.29 -6.97 -12.61
CA MET A 1 -16.74 -5.99 -13.61
C MET A 1 -16.45 -6.66 -14.94
N PRO A 2 -16.66 -5.99 -16.13
CA PRO A 2 -16.19 -6.50 -17.42
C PRO A 2 -14.67 -6.68 -17.42
N LYS A 3 -14.18 -7.82 -17.94
CA LYS A 3 -12.77 -8.22 -17.95
C LYS A 3 -11.86 -7.17 -18.60
N ALA A 4 -12.29 -6.59 -19.72
CA ALA A 4 -11.54 -5.56 -20.43
C ALA A 4 -11.32 -4.30 -19.57
N ALA A 5 -12.32 -3.88 -18.80
CA ALA A 5 -12.23 -2.73 -17.91
C ALA A 5 -11.27 -2.98 -16.73
N ALA A 6 -11.19 -4.23 -16.23
CA ALA A 6 -10.24 -4.60 -15.19
C ALA A 6 -8.79 -4.57 -15.72
N VAL A 7 -8.55 -5.10 -16.91
CA VAL A 7 -7.23 -5.08 -17.55
C VAL A 7 -6.78 -3.65 -17.84
N ALA A 8 -7.67 -2.80 -18.39
CA ALA A 8 -7.37 -1.39 -18.64
C ALA A 8 -7.01 -0.65 -17.35
N PHE A 9 -7.75 -0.91 -16.27
CA PHE A 9 -7.44 -0.33 -14.96
C PHE A 9 -6.10 -0.82 -14.41
N LEU A 10 -5.80 -2.13 -14.47
CA LEU A 10 -4.55 -2.68 -13.97
C LEU A 10 -3.31 -2.06 -14.65
N ARG A 11 -3.40 -1.67 -15.92
CA ARG A 11 -2.33 -0.96 -16.62
C ARG A 11 -2.01 0.41 -16.01
N THR A 12 -2.95 1.02 -15.29
CA THR A 12 -2.74 2.32 -14.63
C THR A 12 -2.07 2.19 -13.26
N VAL A 13 -2.04 0.98 -12.69
CA VAL A 13 -1.43 0.73 -11.38
C VAL A 13 0.06 0.41 -11.56
N SER A 14 0.91 1.17 -10.89
CA SER A 14 2.37 1.18 -11.11
C SER A 14 3.04 -0.20 -11.05
N VAL A 15 2.61 -1.08 -10.13
CA VAL A 15 3.19 -2.41 -9.95
C VAL A 15 2.79 -3.44 -11.03
N PHE A 16 1.80 -3.12 -11.87
CA PHE A 16 1.31 -4.00 -12.94
C PHE A 16 1.52 -3.46 -14.35
N LYS A 17 1.94 -2.19 -14.49
CA LYS A 17 2.02 -1.49 -15.78
C LYS A 17 2.87 -2.22 -16.82
N ASP A 18 3.94 -2.91 -16.39
CA ASP A 18 4.90 -3.59 -17.27
C ASP A 18 4.52 -5.06 -17.56
N LEU A 19 3.38 -5.54 -17.01
CA LEU A 19 2.91 -6.87 -17.31
C LEU A 19 2.26 -6.96 -18.68
N ALA A 20 2.63 -7.99 -19.46
CA ALA A 20 2.00 -8.28 -20.72
C ALA A 20 0.49 -8.59 -20.55
N GLU A 21 -0.31 -8.25 -21.56
CA GLU A 21 -1.78 -8.37 -21.49
C GLU A 21 -2.30 -9.74 -21.05
N PRO A 22 -1.76 -10.91 -21.51
CA PRO A 22 -2.22 -12.21 -21.03
C PRO A 22 -2.05 -12.40 -19.53
N ASN A 23 -1.04 -11.75 -18.93
CA ASN A 23 -0.78 -11.82 -17.48
C ASN A 23 -1.71 -10.90 -16.70
N LEU A 24 -2.01 -9.69 -17.23
CA LEU A 24 -3.04 -8.80 -16.68
C LEU A 24 -4.42 -9.45 -16.71
N VAL A 25 -4.74 -10.16 -17.78
CA VAL A 25 -5.98 -10.95 -17.87
C VAL A 25 -6.03 -12.04 -16.80
N ALA A 26 -4.94 -12.79 -16.62
CA ALA A 26 -4.87 -13.83 -15.60
C ALA A 26 -4.99 -13.27 -14.18
N LEU A 27 -4.44 -12.09 -13.93
CA LEU A 27 -4.56 -11.38 -12.65
C LEU A 27 -5.98 -10.84 -12.46
N ALA A 28 -6.56 -10.19 -13.47
CA ALA A 28 -7.91 -9.61 -13.42
C ALA A 28 -9.00 -10.67 -13.07
N LEU A 29 -8.82 -11.90 -13.50
CA LEU A 29 -9.72 -13.02 -13.16
C LEU A 29 -9.67 -13.43 -11.68
N ARG A 30 -8.68 -12.97 -10.93
CA ARG A 30 -8.45 -13.28 -9.50
C ARG A 30 -8.78 -12.13 -8.58
N LEU A 31 -8.97 -10.94 -9.13
CA LEU A 31 -9.39 -9.78 -8.36
C LEU A 31 -10.87 -9.90 -7.99
N ARG A 32 -11.16 -9.50 -6.78
CA ARG A 32 -12.52 -9.36 -6.26
C ARG A 32 -12.83 -7.88 -6.05
N GLU A 33 -14.10 -7.55 -5.98
CA GLU A 33 -14.59 -6.18 -5.79
C GLU A 33 -15.07 -5.97 -4.34
N ARG A 34 -14.81 -4.80 -3.80
CA ARG A 34 -15.36 -4.32 -2.53
C ARG A 34 -15.83 -2.86 -2.72
N GLN A 35 -17.08 -2.62 -2.39
CA GLN A 35 -17.63 -1.25 -2.34
C GLN A 35 -17.64 -0.77 -0.90
N LEU A 36 -17.30 0.50 -0.70
CA LEU A 36 -17.39 1.18 0.58
C LEU A 36 -18.21 2.46 0.39
N LYS A 37 -19.05 2.75 1.34
CA LYS A 37 -19.71 4.04 1.44
C LYS A 37 -18.81 5.05 2.11
N LYS A 38 -18.99 6.34 1.79
CA LYS A 38 -18.31 7.43 2.50
C LYS A 38 -18.42 7.25 4.01
N GLY A 39 -17.28 7.32 4.72
CA GLY A 39 -17.17 7.14 6.16
C GLY A 39 -17.07 5.67 6.61
N GLU A 40 -17.24 4.69 5.72
CA GLU A 40 -17.11 3.27 6.06
C GLU A 40 -15.65 2.92 6.32
N VAL A 41 -15.38 2.23 7.44
CA VAL A 41 -14.04 1.72 7.78
C VAL A 41 -13.87 0.36 7.12
N LEU A 42 -12.83 0.22 6.31
CA LEU A 42 -12.47 -1.05 5.66
C LEU A 42 -11.84 -2.02 6.65
N PHE A 43 -10.88 -1.56 7.42
CA PHE A 43 -10.23 -2.26 8.53
C PHE A 43 -9.55 -1.25 9.47
N ARG A 44 -9.28 -1.69 10.69
CA ARG A 44 -8.58 -0.92 11.71
C ARG A 44 -7.14 -1.41 11.89
N GLU A 45 -6.28 -0.53 12.43
CA GLU A 45 -4.97 -0.96 12.92
C GLU A 45 -5.11 -2.13 13.88
N GLY A 46 -4.24 -3.14 13.74
CA GLY A 46 -4.27 -4.36 14.54
C GLY A 46 -5.18 -5.47 14.01
N ASP A 47 -6.09 -5.18 13.07
CA ASP A 47 -6.93 -6.21 12.45
C ASP A 47 -6.08 -7.22 11.69
N LYS A 48 -6.56 -8.47 11.62
CA LYS A 48 -5.98 -9.48 10.74
C LYS A 48 -6.35 -9.18 9.29
N GLY A 49 -5.43 -9.46 8.37
CA GLY A 49 -5.68 -9.32 6.93
C GLY A 49 -4.63 -10.05 6.12
N ASN A 50 -5.01 -10.41 4.90
CA ASN A 50 -4.15 -11.09 3.93
C ASN A 50 -4.38 -10.56 2.52
N GLU A 51 -4.98 -9.36 2.39
CA GLU A 51 -5.32 -8.75 1.12
C GLU A 51 -4.57 -7.44 0.88
N MET A 52 -4.28 -7.20 -0.39
CA MET A 52 -3.90 -5.91 -0.94
C MET A 52 -5.08 -5.33 -1.71
N PHE A 53 -5.30 -4.03 -1.58
CA PHE A 53 -6.39 -3.29 -2.21
C PHE A 53 -5.87 -2.30 -3.23
N LEU A 54 -6.55 -2.20 -4.36
CA LEU A 54 -6.33 -1.25 -5.44
C LEU A 54 -7.54 -0.31 -5.49
N ILE A 55 -7.32 0.99 -5.49
CA ILE A 55 -8.41 1.97 -5.55
C ILE A 55 -8.79 2.16 -7.01
N ARG A 56 -9.94 1.61 -7.40
CA ARG A 56 -10.47 1.78 -8.75
C ARG A 56 -11.18 3.11 -8.92
N ASP A 57 -11.92 3.52 -7.89
CA ASP A 57 -12.64 4.79 -7.86
C ASP A 57 -12.80 5.25 -6.41
N GLY A 58 -12.93 6.58 -6.21
CA GLY A 58 -13.02 7.17 -4.88
C GLY A 58 -11.68 7.44 -4.21
N THR A 59 -11.74 7.74 -2.92
CA THR A 59 -10.60 8.14 -2.08
C THR A 59 -10.71 7.49 -0.71
N VAL A 60 -9.59 7.02 -0.19
CA VAL A 60 -9.46 6.51 1.18
C VAL A 60 -8.47 7.35 1.99
N VAL A 61 -8.71 7.43 3.29
CA VAL A 61 -7.79 8.00 4.28
C VAL A 61 -7.15 6.86 5.04
N ILE A 62 -5.83 6.92 5.18
CA ILE A 62 -5.03 6.03 6.02
C ILE A 62 -4.63 6.81 7.26
N SER A 63 -4.96 6.30 8.45
CA SER A 63 -4.69 6.95 9.72
C SER A 63 -4.14 5.99 10.77
N LYS A 64 -3.48 6.56 11.77
CA LYS A 64 -3.03 5.86 12.97
C LYS A 64 -3.49 6.60 14.22
N PRO A 65 -3.95 5.89 15.26
CA PRO A 65 -4.13 6.50 16.57
C PRO A 65 -2.74 6.86 17.15
N VAL A 66 -2.59 8.10 17.59
CA VAL A 66 -1.37 8.61 18.25
C VAL A 66 -1.58 8.73 19.75
N LEU A 67 -2.78 9.10 20.16
CA LEU A 67 -3.27 9.17 21.55
C LEU A 67 -4.73 8.71 21.56
N GLU A 68 -5.29 8.38 22.72
CA GLU A 68 -6.65 7.81 22.88
C GLU A 68 -7.77 8.53 22.08
N ARG A 69 -7.57 9.80 21.67
CA ARG A 69 -8.55 10.62 20.93
C ARG A 69 -7.98 11.36 19.73
N VAL A 70 -6.72 11.08 19.34
CA VAL A 70 -6.06 11.78 18.23
C VAL A 70 -5.65 10.77 17.17
N GLU A 71 -6.25 10.86 16.00
CA GLU A 71 -5.83 10.11 14.81
C GLU A 71 -4.92 10.98 13.95
N GLN A 72 -3.75 10.48 13.62
CA GLN A 72 -2.87 11.09 12.64
C GLN A 72 -3.19 10.55 11.26
N VAL A 73 -3.56 11.41 10.33
CA VAL A 73 -3.68 11.07 8.92
C VAL A 73 -2.28 10.88 8.34
N LEU A 74 -1.99 9.67 7.89
CA LEU A 74 -0.73 9.30 7.27
C LEU A 74 -0.74 9.56 5.76
N ALA A 75 -1.87 9.28 5.10
CA ALA A 75 -2.02 9.47 3.66
C ALA A 75 -3.48 9.58 3.25
N ARG A 76 -3.72 10.28 2.14
CA ARG A 76 -4.92 10.16 1.32
C ARG A 76 -4.55 9.51 0.01
N MET A 77 -5.29 8.48 -0.37
CA MET A 77 -4.99 7.69 -1.56
C MET A 77 -6.22 7.63 -2.47
N GLY A 78 -5.98 7.76 -3.76
CA GLY A 78 -7.01 7.82 -4.78
C GLY A 78 -6.84 6.77 -5.88
N ARG A 79 -7.57 6.96 -6.98
CA ARG A 79 -7.59 6.04 -8.12
C ARG A 79 -6.19 5.70 -8.64
N GLY A 80 -5.94 4.40 -8.86
CA GLY A 80 -4.67 3.86 -9.37
C GLY A 80 -3.63 3.57 -8.28
N GLU A 81 -3.86 4.03 -7.06
CA GLU A 81 -3.03 3.72 -5.91
C GLU A 81 -3.44 2.41 -5.24
N PHE A 82 -2.56 1.86 -4.41
CA PHE A 82 -2.79 0.58 -3.72
C PHE A 82 -2.22 0.59 -2.30
N PHE A 83 -2.86 -0.15 -1.40
CA PHE A 83 -2.50 -0.25 0.01
C PHE A 83 -2.73 -1.67 0.57
N GLY A 84 -2.39 -1.91 1.84
CA GLY A 84 -2.54 -3.22 2.50
C GLY A 84 -1.54 -4.27 2.04
N LYS A 85 -0.52 -3.87 1.26
CA LYS A 85 0.45 -4.78 0.65
C LYS A 85 1.28 -5.60 1.63
N MET A 86 1.56 -5.09 2.83
CA MET A 86 2.37 -5.81 3.83
C MET A 86 1.68 -7.11 4.26
N SER A 87 0.42 -7.04 4.66
CA SER A 87 -0.35 -8.21 5.10
C SER A 87 -0.52 -9.28 4.01
N LEU A 88 -0.36 -8.92 2.73
CA LEU A 88 -0.34 -9.89 1.63
C LEU A 88 0.87 -10.84 1.75
N PHE A 89 2.01 -10.35 2.27
CA PHE A 89 3.27 -11.09 2.30
C PHE A 89 3.60 -11.69 3.68
N ASP A 90 3.36 -10.97 4.79
CA ASP A 90 3.91 -11.33 6.10
C ASP A 90 2.90 -11.80 7.15
N GLN A 91 1.59 -11.75 6.92
CA GLN A 91 0.52 -12.06 7.90
C GLN A 91 0.52 -11.15 9.15
N SER A 92 1.30 -10.10 9.16
CA SER A 92 1.27 -9.12 10.26
C SER A 92 -0.10 -8.43 10.34
N PRO A 93 -0.52 -8.03 11.53
CA PRO A 93 -1.71 -7.19 11.68
C PRO A 93 -1.64 -5.92 10.83
N ARG A 94 -2.78 -5.36 10.47
CA ARG A 94 -2.86 -4.08 9.74
C ARG A 94 -2.10 -2.99 10.48
N SER A 95 -1.21 -2.31 9.77
CA SER A 95 -0.32 -1.28 10.34
C SER A 95 -0.99 0.09 10.51
N ALA A 96 -2.21 0.25 10.00
CA ALA A 96 -2.98 1.49 10.06
C ALA A 96 -4.47 1.21 9.83
N THR A 97 -5.31 2.17 10.19
CA THR A 97 -6.75 2.18 9.88
C THR A 97 -6.97 2.75 8.49
N VAL A 98 -7.92 2.17 7.73
CA VAL A 98 -8.33 2.67 6.40
C VAL A 98 -9.83 2.92 6.40
N GLN A 99 -10.21 4.15 6.01
CA GLN A 99 -11.58 4.61 5.93
C GLN A 99 -11.85 5.26 4.57
N ALA A 100 -13.03 5.05 4.02
CA ALA A 100 -13.47 5.69 2.78
C ALA A 100 -13.81 7.18 3.03
N GLU A 101 -13.09 8.08 2.35
CA GLU A 101 -13.38 9.53 2.39
C GLU A 101 -14.51 9.90 1.45
N THR A 102 -14.70 9.14 0.38
CA THR A 102 -15.82 9.21 -0.57
C THR A 102 -16.40 7.82 -0.78
N ASP A 103 -17.52 7.69 -1.49
CA ASP A 103 -17.95 6.38 -1.99
C ASP A 103 -16.82 5.80 -2.83
N THR A 104 -16.36 4.59 -2.48
CA THR A 104 -15.11 4.03 -3.00
C THR A 104 -15.33 2.62 -3.55
N LEU A 105 -14.77 2.36 -4.72
CA LEU A 105 -14.71 1.01 -5.31
C LEU A 105 -13.27 0.51 -5.29
N LEU A 106 -13.07 -0.58 -4.56
CA LEU A 106 -11.79 -1.28 -4.44
C LEU A 106 -11.81 -2.57 -5.27
N LEU A 107 -10.66 -2.89 -5.84
CA LEU A 107 -10.33 -4.26 -6.25
C LEU A 107 -9.32 -4.80 -5.25
N TYR A 108 -9.41 -6.08 -4.91
CA TYR A 108 -8.44 -6.66 -3.98
C TYR A 108 -7.93 -8.02 -4.45
N LEU A 109 -6.70 -8.30 -4.07
CA LEU A 109 -5.99 -9.55 -4.27
C LEU A 109 -5.66 -10.13 -2.91
N ASP A 110 -6.17 -11.32 -2.61
CA ASP A 110 -5.80 -12.07 -1.42
C ASP A 110 -4.58 -12.97 -1.67
N ARG A 111 -3.98 -13.47 -0.59
CA ARG A 111 -2.80 -14.34 -0.65
C ARG A 111 -3.05 -15.62 -1.45
N GLU A 112 -4.22 -16.24 -1.33
CA GLU A 112 -4.55 -17.44 -2.08
C GLU A 112 -4.57 -17.17 -3.59
N SER A 113 -5.19 -16.08 -4.00
CA SER A 113 -5.22 -15.64 -5.39
C SER A 113 -3.84 -15.30 -5.93
N LEU A 114 -2.98 -14.68 -5.09
CA LEU A 114 -1.58 -14.43 -5.44
C LEU A 114 -0.80 -15.74 -5.63
N ASN A 115 -0.93 -16.70 -4.71
CA ASN A 115 -0.27 -17.99 -4.82
C ASN A 115 -0.68 -18.73 -6.12
N ARG A 116 -1.97 -18.74 -6.43
CA ARG A 116 -2.47 -19.32 -7.70
C ARG A 116 -1.92 -18.56 -8.93
N PHE A 117 -1.75 -17.25 -8.84
CA PHE A 117 -1.13 -16.49 -9.91
C PHE A 117 0.35 -16.86 -10.08
N ILE A 118 1.10 -17.04 -8.98
CA ILE A 118 2.49 -17.52 -8.99
C ILE A 118 2.60 -18.89 -9.68
N GLU A 119 1.73 -19.83 -9.34
CA GLU A 119 1.73 -21.18 -9.92
C GLU A 119 1.48 -21.17 -11.44
N ILE A 120 0.53 -20.35 -11.90
CA ILE A 120 0.09 -20.35 -13.31
C ILE A 120 0.97 -19.46 -14.18
N ARG A 121 1.53 -18.38 -13.64
CA ARG A 121 2.30 -17.35 -14.35
C ARG A 121 3.58 -16.97 -13.59
N PRO A 122 4.50 -17.90 -13.32
CA PRO A 122 5.63 -17.67 -12.40
C PRO A 122 6.54 -16.51 -12.88
N ARG A 123 6.78 -16.37 -14.18
CA ARG A 123 7.59 -15.25 -14.71
C ARG A 123 6.90 -13.89 -14.51
N ALA A 124 5.59 -13.83 -14.71
CA ALA A 124 4.82 -12.60 -14.50
C ALA A 124 4.72 -12.26 -13.02
N ALA A 125 4.54 -13.27 -12.17
CA ALA A 125 4.55 -13.11 -10.72
C ALA A 125 5.92 -12.62 -10.23
N ALA A 126 7.03 -13.15 -10.76
CA ALA A 126 8.37 -12.65 -10.44
C ALA A 126 8.54 -11.18 -10.81
N ALA A 127 8.07 -10.74 -11.99
CA ALA A 127 8.10 -9.34 -12.40
C ALA A 127 7.26 -8.45 -11.45
N PHE A 128 6.06 -8.88 -11.08
CA PHE A 128 5.23 -8.19 -10.09
C PHE A 128 5.93 -8.10 -8.72
N LEU A 129 6.49 -9.20 -8.22
CA LEU A 129 7.19 -9.23 -6.94
C LEU A 129 8.42 -8.30 -6.96
N PHE A 130 9.15 -8.25 -8.06
CA PHE A 130 10.27 -7.32 -8.22
C PHE A 130 9.81 -5.84 -8.13
N GLN A 131 8.70 -5.48 -8.78
CA GLN A 131 8.11 -4.15 -8.66
C GLN A 131 7.69 -3.85 -7.20
N MET A 132 7.13 -4.84 -6.50
CA MET A 132 6.78 -4.70 -5.08
C MET A 132 8.01 -4.46 -4.21
N VAL A 133 9.13 -5.18 -4.47
CA VAL A 133 10.41 -4.93 -3.76
C VAL A 133 10.88 -3.50 -3.97
N GLN A 134 10.81 -2.97 -5.20
CA GLN A 134 11.17 -1.57 -5.47
C GLN A 134 10.30 -0.58 -4.68
N VAL A 135 8.99 -0.82 -4.58
CA VAL A 135 8.08 -0.02 -3.75
C VAL A 135 8.49 -0.06 -2.27
N PHE A 136 8.82 -1.24 -1.74
CA PHE A 136 9.27 -1.37 -0.36
C PHE A 136 10.61 -0.68 -0.11
N VAL A 137 11.57 -0.82 -1.02
CA VAL A 137 12.87 -0.14 -0.92
C VAL A 137 12.70 1.38 -0.93
N ALA A 138 11.85 1.91 -1.81
CA ALA A 138 11.56 3.34 -1.86
C ALA A 138 10.97 3.84 -0.53
N ARG A 139 10.00 3.12 0.02
CA ARG A 139 9.38 3.45 1.32
C ARG A 139 10.37 3.36 2.49
N LEU A 140 11.24 2.36 2.47
CA LEU A 140 12.26 2.22 3.52
C LEU A 140 13.25 3.38 3.51
N ARG A 141 13.69 3.82 2.32
CA ARG A 141 14.56 4.99 2.17
C ARG A 141 13.88 6.28 2.66
N GLU A 142 12.61 6.49 2.29
CA GLU A 142 11.82 7.63 2.75
C GLU A 142 11.70 7.65 4.28
N SER A 143 11.40 6.51 4.91
CA SER A 143 11.33 6.37 6.36
C SER A 143 12.67 6.64 7.03
N GLY A 144 13.79 6.17 6.46
CA GLY A 144 15.14 6.44 6.97
C GLY A 144 15.47 7.92 6.94
N ASN A 145 15.15 8.62 5.86
CA ASN A 145 15.37 10.07 5.74
C ASN A 145 14.53 10.84 6.78
N LEU A 146 13.26 10.46 6.98
CA LEU A 146 12.40 11.10 7.97
C LEU A 146 12.92 10.91 9.40
N VAL A 147 13.38 9.71 9.76
CA VAL A 147 13.98 9.44 11.07
C VAL A 147 15.24 10.31 11.28
N ALA A 148 16.11 10.43 10.29
CA ALA A 148 17.31 11.26 10.37
C ALA A 148 16.94 12.74 10.56
N GLU A 149 15.93 13.23 9.85
CA GLU A 149 15.46 14.62 9.95
C GLU A 149 14.87 14.92 11.34
N VAL A 150 13.97 14.05 11.85
CA VAL A 150 13.38 14.20 13.18
C VAL A 150 14.45 14.14 14.28
N THR A 151 15.43 13.24 14.12
CA THR A 151 16.55 13.14 15.08
C THR A 151 17.37 14.42 15.09
N ARG A 152 17.69 14.98 13.92
CA ARG A 152 18.41 16.25 13.82
C ARG A 152 17.66 17.40 14.51
N TRP A 153 16.35 17.55 14.22
CA TRP A 153 15.53 18.58 14.86
C TRP A 153 15.46 18.41 16.39
N GLY A 154 15.35 17.15 16.86
CA GLY A 154 15.38 16.85 18.30
C GLY A 154 16.69 17.26 18.96
N LEU A 155 17.82 17.03 18.31
CA LEU A 155 19.13 17.41 18.80
C LEU A 155 19.31 18.94 18.79
N GLU A 156 18.94 19.63 17.72
CA GLU A 156 18.95 21.09 17.62
C GLU A 156 18.07 21.74 18.70
N ALA A 157 16.87 21.20 18.96
CA ALA A 157 15.96 21.69 19.99
C ALA A 157 16.50 21.49 21.41
N THR A 158 17.38 20.52 21.64
CA THR A 158 18.05 20.29 22.94
C THR A 158 19.36 21.02 23.10
N GLY A 159 19.80 21.84 22.10
CA GLY A 159 21.04 22.59 22.14
C GLY A 159 22.31 21.74 22.02
N LEU A 160 22.18 20.48 21.58
CA LEU A 160 23.30 19.60 21.28
C LEU A 160 23.83 19.92 19.88
N ASP A 161 24.93 20.67 19.83
CA ASP A 161 25.67 20.97 18.60
C ASP A 161 26.50 19.73 18.20
N LEU A 162 26.11 19.06 17.11
CA LEU A 162 26.79 17.86 16.60
C LEU A 162 28.13 18.20 15.90
N ASP A 163 28.32 19.43 15.44
CA ASP A 163 29.52 19.84 14.71
C ASP A 163 30.78 19.99 15.62
N SER A 164 30.57 20.03 16.94
CA SER A 164 31.68 20.19 17.87
C SER A 164 32.45 18.90 18.23
N LYS A 165 31.98 17.71 17.84
CA LYS A 165 32.58 16.43 18.27
C LYS A 165 33.41 15.69 17.22
N TYR A 166 33.40 16.13 15.96
CA TYR A 166 34.22 15.51 14.90
C TYR A 166 34.87 16.60 14.05
N PRO A 167 35.99 17.22 14.53
CA PRO A 167 36.86 17.95 13.63
C PRO A 167 37.47 16.96 12.65
N GLY A 168 37.25 17.17 11.32
CA GLY A 168 37.73 16.37 10.22
C GLY A 168 39.23 16.14 10.18
#